data_3100499e67ba64fcf9e5613861b8abc7
#
_entry.id   3100499e67ba64fcf9e5613861b8abc7
#
_cell.length_a   1.000
_cell.length_b   1.000
_cell.length_c   1.000
_cell.angle_alpha   90.00
_cell.angle_beta   90.00
_cell.angle_gamma   90.00
#
_symmetry.space_group_name_H-M   'P 1'
#
loop_
_entity.id
_entity.type
_entity.pdbx_description
1 polymer ?
#
loop_
_entity_poly.entity_id
_entity_poly.type
_entity_poly.pdbx_seq_one_letter_code
_entity_poly.pdbx_strand_id
1 'polypeptide(L)'
;MNKILRRGIYEEDINFVGMLLFVTCTAQAAVPEDSAAFHDKYQLQKMLVLSRHNIRSPLGETINKLTPHKWVKWTSAPGELSQKGGELETIMGQYFRERLVHDGLIAENEQPAAGKVRFYANSMQRTIATARYFSSGMLPVANVSIEHQFAPSQMDPVFTAAFTFMNDAYQAKVMQQIAAKGGKNGLRGIGSGLADSYRLLEHTLDISQSEVVGSKGFKGFCTDDIAIVLENHKMPYVLNSLKTAISASDALVLQYYEEEDPVKAAFGHDLTIEDWKEISKPKDNG
;
A
#
# COMPACT_ATOMS: atom_id res chain seq x y z
N MET A 1 -24.34 35.55 14.00
CA MET A 1 -23.63 35.55 12.72
C MET A 1 -23.57 34.11 12.17
N ASN A 2 -24.73 33.47 11.97
CA ASN A 2 -24.84 32.08 11.51
C ASN A 2 -26.22 31.83 10.87
N LYS A 3 -26.59 32.63 9.85
CA LYS A 3 -27.88 32.49 9.15
C LYS A 3 -27.81 32.74 7.63
N ILE A 4 -26.64 32.78 7.02
CA ILE A 4 -26.50 33.15 5.59
C ILE A 4 -26.02 31.97 4.70
N LEU A 5 -25.73 30.81 5.24
CA LEU A 5 -25.23 29.66 4.45
C LEU A 5 -26.23 28.50 4.28
N ARG A 6 -27.53 28.74 4.48
CA ARG A 6 -28.60 27.72 4.28
C ARG A 6 -29.69 28.10 3.29
N ARG A 7 -29.41 29.01 2.35
CA ARG A 7 -30.41 29.39 1.33
C ARG A 7 -29.78 29.54 -0.03
N GLY A 8 -29.40 28.44 -0.66
CA GLY A 8 -28.84 28.52 -1.99
C GLY A 8 -28.69 27.24 -2.77
N ILE A 9 -29.16 26.10 -2.26
CA ILE A 9 -28.99 24.82 -2.98
C ILE A 9 -30.28 23.98 -3.09
N TYR A 10 -31.42 24.49 -2.70
CA TYR A 10 -32.68 23.75 -2.84
C TYR A 10 -33.78 24.68 -3.37
N GLU A 11 -33.80 24.84 -4.65
CA GLU A 11 -34.99 25.15 -5.47
C GLU A 11 -34.51 25.40 -6.89
N GLU A 12 -34.44 24.33 -7.68
CA GLU A 12 -34.83 24.28 -9.07
C GLU A 12 -34.69 22.84 -9.61
N ASP A 13 -35.84 22.32 -10.00
CA ASP A 13 -36.02 21.19 -10.93
C ASP A 13 -35.48 19.81 -10.55
N ILE A 14 -36.00 19.22 -9.49
CA ILE A 14 -36.12 17.78 -9.46
C ILE A 14 -37.40 17.42 -10.25
N ASN A 15 -37.26 17.31 -11.57
CA ASN A 15 -38.20 16.58 -12.39
C ASN A 15 -38.17 15.11 -11.96
N PHE A 16 -39.28 14.69 -11.41
CA PHE A 16 -39.60 13.39 -10.85
C PHE A 16 -39.74 12.33 -11.98
N VAL A 17 -38.67 12.01 -12.69
CA VAL A 17 -38.57 10.82 -13.53
C VAL A 17 -37.16 10.30 -13.42
N GLY A 18 -36.94 9.37 -12.50
CA GLY A 18 -35.64 8.73 -12.35
C GLY A 18 -35.24 8.46 -10.92
N MET A 19 -36.22 8.19 -10.06
CA MET A 19 -35.92 7.45 -8.83
C MET A 19 -35.65 5.99 -9.21
N LEU A 20 -34.64 5.83 -10.08
CA LEU A 20 -33.99 4.55 -10.23
C LEU A 20 -33.23 4.31 -8.95
N LEU A 21 -33.72 3.38 -8.19
CA LEU A 21 -33.03 2.72 -7.12
C LEU A 21 -31.51 2.67 -7.40
N PHE A 22 -30.78 3.63 -6.86
CA PHE A 22 -29.44 3.34 -6.43
C PHE A 22 -29.58 2.44 -5.21
N VAL A 23 -29.91 1.19 -5.45
CA VAL A 23 -29.40 0.10 -4.63
C VAL A 23 -27.90 0.15 -4.89
N THR A 24 -27.22 1.04 -4.19
CA THR A 24 -25.82 0.83 -3.88
C THR A 24 -25.81 -0.48 -3.09
N CYS A 25 -25.63 -1.59 -3.79
CA CYS A 25 -24.98 -2.74 -3.18
C CYS A 25 -23.59 -2.24 -2.78
N THR A 26 -23.49 -1.53 -1.68
CA THR A 26 -22.35 -1.60 -0.84
C THR A 26 -22.36 -3.06 -0.37
N ALA A 27 -21.76 -3.94 -1.14
CA ALA A 27 -21.19 -5.13 -0.58
C ALA A 27 -20.03 -4.65 0.32
N GLN A 28 -20.38 -3.99 1.43
CA GLN A 28 -19.57 -4.05 2.61
C GLN A 28 -19.49 -5.54 2.86
N ALA A 29 -18.30 -6.10 2.64
CA ALA A 29 -17.96 -7.34 3.27
C ALA A 29 -18.13 -7.07 4.76
N ALA A 30 -19.30 -7.36 5.30
CA ALA A 30 -19.56 -7.27 6.71
C ALA A 30 -18.48 -8.14 7.32
N VAL A 31 -17.59 -7.54 8.10
CA VAL A 31 -16.71 -8.31 8.97
C VAL A 31 -17.67 -9.22 9.72
N PRO A 32 -17.50 -10.56 9.69
CA PRO A 32 -18.38 -11.44 10.39
C PRO A 32 -18.45 -10.97 11.85
N GLU A 33 -19.59 -10.44 12.26
CA GLU A 33 -19.79 -10.10 13.65
C GLU A 33 -19.96 -11.41 14.40
N ASP A 34 -19.21 -11.54 15.49
CA ASP A 34 -19.39 -12.65 16.40
C ASP A 34 -20.82 -12.63 16.92
N SER A 35 -21.42 -13.80 17.03
CA SER A 35 -22.80 -13.92 17.52
C SER A 35 -22.93 -13.47 18.98
N ALA A 36 -24.12 -13.02 19.40
CA ALA A 36 -24.39 -12.71 20.80
C ALA A 36 -23.99 -13.87 21.73
N ALA A 37 -24.26 -15.10 21.34
CA ALA A 37 -23.86 -16.29 22.09
C ALA A 37 -22.32 -16.47 22.19
N PHE A 38 -21.55 -15.92 21.25
CA PHE A 38 -20.09 -15.87 21.34
C PHE A 38 -19.66 -14.85 22.40
N HIS A 39 -20.21 -13.64 22.38
CA HIS A 39 -19.90 -12.59 23.36
C HIS A 39 -20.34 -12.93 24.78
N ASP A 40 -21.43 -13.70 24.95
CA ASP A 40 -21.85 -14.21 26.26
C ASP A 40 -20.83 -15.20 26.85
N LYS A 41 -20.07 -15.87 25.98
CA LYS A 41 -19.12 -16.90 26.40
C LYS A 41 -17.68 -16.45 26.43
N TYR A 42 -17.31 -15.49 25.60
CA TYR A 42 -15.92 -15.05 25.41
C TYR A 42 -15.82 -13.54 25.57
N GLN A 43 -14.79 -13.08 26.28
CA GLN A 43 -14.43 -11.69 26.43
C GLN A 43 -13.08 -11.44 25.75
N LEU A 44 -13.00 -10.35 24.96
CA LEU A 44 -11.74 -9.92 24.35
C LEU A 44 -10.73 -9.50 25.43
N GLN A 45 -9.60 -10.18 25.51
CA GLN A 45 -8.56 -9.96 26.52
C GLN A 45 -7.34 -9.23 25.95
N LYS A 46 -7.06 -9.40 24.68
CA LYS A 46 -5.89 -8.82 24.02
C LYS A 46 -6.11 -8.74 22.52
N MET A 47 -5.61 -7.67 21.92
CA MET A 47 -5.51 -7.52 20.46
C MET A 47 -4.03 -7.34 20.07
N LEU A 48 -3.62 -8.01 19.01
CA LEU A 48 -2.35 -7.81 18.33
C LEU A 48 -2.63 -7.35 16.90
N VAL A 49 -2.11 -6.19 16.54
CA VAL A 49 -2.21 -5.64 15.19
C VAL A 49 -0.83 -5.61 14.55
N LEU A 50 -0.71 -6.25 13.38
CA LEU A 50 0.47 -6.15 12.53
C LEU A 50 0.06 -5.37 11.28
N SER A 51 0.69 -4.23 11.07
CA SER A 51 0.38 -3.34 9.94
C SER A 51 1.62 -3.00 9.13
N ARG A 52 1.43 -2.74 7.84
CA ARG A 52 2.41 -2.07 7.00
C ARG A 52 2.25 -0.55 7.16
N HIS A 53 3.29 0.23 6.82
CA HIS A 53 3.16 1.68 6.70
C HIS A 53 2.09 2.07 5.65
N ASN A 54 1.47 3.22 5.82
CA ASN A 54 0.53 3.82 4.89
C ASN A 54 1.24 4.46 3.67
N ILE A 55 0.56 5.31 2.90
CA ILE A 55 1.07 5.96 1.68
C ILE A 55 2.38 6.69 1.99
N ARG A 56 3.36 6.52 1.13
CA ARG A 56 4.68 7.13 1.20
C ARG A 56 5.11 7.67 -0.16
N SER A 57 6.08 8.57 -0.17
CA SER A 57 6.77 8.95 -1.41
C SER A 57 7.50 7.75 -2.01
N PRO A 58 7.54 7.59 -3.34
CA PRO A 58 8.26 6.51 -4.01
C PRO A 58 9.75 6.45 -3.63
N LEU A 59 10.33 5.25 -3.74
CA LEU A 59 11.75 5.04 -3.53
C LEU A 59 12.51 5.19 -4.85
N GLY A 60 13.54 6.02 -4.84
CA GLY A 60 14.53 6.12 -5.91
C GLY A 60 14.18 7.09 -7.05
N GLU A 61 15.22 7.61 -7.67
CA GLU A 61 15.12 8.59 -8.77
C GLU A 61 14.89 7.94 -10.14
N THR A 62 15.08 6.63 -10.25
CA THR A 62 15.00 5.91 -11.54
C THR A 62 13.64 6.06 -12.20
N ILE A 63 12.57 6.13 -11.41
CA ILE A 63 11.20 6.32 -11.92
C ILE A 63 11.03 7.64 -12.67
N ASN A 64 11.77 8.68 -12.29
CA ASN A 64 11.69 10.00 -12.93
C ASN A 64 12.16 9.97 -14.40
N LYS A 65 12.99 8.99 -14.75
CA LYS A 65 13.51 8.82 -16.12
C LYS A 65 12.63 7.92 -16.99
N LEU A 66 11.67 7.21 -16.38
CA LEU A 66 10.78 6.28 -17.10
C LEU A 66 9.63 6.99 -17.80
N THR A 67 9.40 8.27 -17.53
CA THR A 67 8.30 9.03 -18.09
C THR A 67 8.77 10.46 -18.43
N PRO A 68 8.24 11.09 -19.50
CA PRO A 68 8.44 12.51 -19.75
C PRO A 68 7.62 13.40 -18.81
N HIS A 69 6.67 12.83 -18.09
CA HIS A 69 5.77 13.54 -17.22
C HIS A 69 6.38 13.84 -15.85
N LYS A 70 5.81 14.85 -15.18
CA LYS A 70 6.16 15.15 -13.79
C LYS A 70 5.25 14.39 -12.84
N TRP A 71 5.85 13.65 -11.93
CA TRP A 71 5.15 13.01 -10.82
C TRP A 71 4.46 14.07 -9.94
N VAL A 72 3.43 13.64 -9.21
CA VAL A 72 2.78 14.46 -8.19
C VAL A 72 3.84 15.04 -7.23
N LYS A 73 3.59 16.26 -6.75
CA LYS A 73 4.47 16.85 -5.74
C LYS A 73 4.22 16.18 -4.39
N TRP A 74 5.11 15.29 -4.03
CA TRP A 74 5.07 14.59 -2.76
C TRP A 74 5.27 15.53 -1.58
N THR A 75 4.56 15.27 -0.48
CA THR A 75 4.64 16.05 0.76
C THR A 75 5.76 15.61 1.69
N SER A 76 6.51 14.57 1.32
CA SER A 76 7.62 14.02 2.11
C SER A 76 8.81 13.63 1.22
N ALA A 77 9.95 13.38 1.84
CA ALA A 77 11.14 12.89 1.15
C ALA A 77 10.95 11.46 0.61
N PRO A 78 11.75 11.01 -0.38
CA PRO A 78 11.66 9.67 -0.92
C PRO A 78 11.67 8.58 0.16
N GLY A 79 10.67 7.71 0.12
CA GLY A 79 10.49 6.63 1.08
C GLY A 79 9.91 7.00 2.43
N GLU A 80 9.60 8.27 2.68
CA GLU A 80 8.94 8.74 3.90
C GLU A 80 7.42 8.77 3.75
N LEU A 81 6.72 8.61 4.87
CA LEU A 81 5.25 8.68 4.94
C LEU A 81 4.76 10.04 4.44
N SER A 82 3.79 10.04 3.52
CA SER A 82 3.17 11.28 3.06
C SER A 82 2.20 11.85 4.10
N GLN A 83 1.85 13.13 3.97
CA GLN A 83 0.85 13.75 4.84
C GLN A 83 -0.48 13.01 4.75
N LYS A 84 -0.96 12.74 3.53
CA LYS A 84 -2.21 11.99 3.30
C LYS A 84 -2.17 10.59 3.92
N GLY A 85 -1.02 9.90 3.80
CA GLY A 85 -0.80 8.62 4.47
C GLY A 85 -0.95 8.71 6.00
N GLY A 86 -0.47 9.80 6.61
CA GLY A 86 -0.65 10.07 8.03
C GLY A 86 -2.11 10.33 8.42
N GLU A 87 -2.82 11.13 7.63
CA GLU A 87 -4.25 11.43 7.84
C GLU A 87 -5.10 10.16 7.79
N LEU A 88 -4.89 9.31 6.76
CA LEU A 88 -5.57 8.03 6.63
C LEU A 88 -5.26 7.09 7.79
N GLU A 89 -4.03 7.09 8.28
CA GLU A 89 -3.65 6.27 9.42
C GLU A 89 -4.30 6.74 10.72
N THR A 90 -4.51 8.05 10.88
CA THR A 90 -5.29 8.59 12.00
C THR A 90 -6.74 8.12 11.96
N ILE A 91 -7.36 8.11 10.76
CA ILE A 91 -8.71 7.57 10.57
C ILE A 91 -8.76 6.07 10.91
N MET A 92 -7.75 5.31 10.49
CA MET A 92 -7.63 3.90 10.85
C MET A 92 -7.53 3.72 12.37
N GLY A 93 -6.74 4.55 13.05
CA GLY A 93 -6.66 4.56 14.51
C GLY A 93 -8.01 4.86 15.19
N GLN A 94 -8.79 5.79 14.65
CA GLN A 94 -10.15 6.09 15.13
C GLN A 94 -11.08 4.89 14.99
N TYR A 95 -11.05 4.21 13.83
CA TYR A 95 -11.83 2.98 13.62
C TYR A 95 -11.49 1.91 14.66
N PHE A 96 -10.19 1.68 14.92
CA PHE A 96 -9.77 0.73 15.96
C PHE A 96 -10.20 1.17 17.36
N ARG A 97 -10.18 2.45 17.68
CA ARG A 97 -10.70 2.95 18.96
C ARG A 97 -12.18 2.61 19.12
N GLU A 98 -13.01 2.95 18.14
CA GLU A 98 -14.44 2.67 18.19
C GLU A 98 -14.71 1.17 18.37
N ARG A 99 -14.00 0.34 17.61
CA ARG A 99 -14.11 -1.12 17.72
C ARG A 99 -13.71 -1.64 19.10
N LEU A 100 -12.57 -1.19 19.64
CA LEU A 100 -12.07 -1.67 20.93
C LEU A 100 -12.89 -1.16 22.13
N VAL A 101 -13.48 0.02 22.01
CA VAL A 101 -14.46 0.52 22.98
C VAL A 101 -15.73 -0.32 22.94
N HIS A 102 -16.27 -0.58 21.75
CA HIS A 102 -17.45 -1.43 21.58
C HIS A 102 -17.22 -2.85 22.15
N ASP A 103 -16.05 -3.43 21.91
CA ASP A 103 -15.69 -4.77 22.38
C ASP A 103 -15.27 -4.79 23.87
N GLY A 104 -15.26 -3.64 24.54
CA GLY A 104 -14.96 -3.51 25.98
C GLY A 104 -13.48 -3.70 26.34
N LEU A 105 -12.55 -3.64 25.37
CA LEU A 105 -11.12 -3.79 25.64
C LEU A 105 -10.48 -2.49 26.15
N ILE A 106 -10.96 -1.33 25.73
CA ILE A 106 -10.55 -0.02 26.22
C ILE A 106 -11.78 0.82 26.56
N ALA A 107 -11.61 1.81 27.44
CA ALA A 107 -12.65 2.79 27.70
C ALA A 107 -12.58 3.95 26.69
N GLU A 108 -13.69 4.66 26.51
CA GLU A 108 -13.70 5.93 25.80
C GLU A 108 -12.75 6.92 26.49
N ASN A 109 -11.89 7.60 25.70
CA ASN A 109 -10.88 8.51 26.24
C ASN A 109 -9.91 7.88 27.26
N GLU A 110 -9.60 6.61 27.10
CA GLU A 110 -8.68 5.90 27.98
C GLU A 110 -7.27 6.49 27.97
N GLN A 111 -6.70 6.59 29.16
CA GLN A 111 -5.26 6.77 29.36
C GLN A 111 -4.71 5.45 29.91
N PRO A 112 -4.22 4.56 29.05
CA PRO A 112 -3.82 3.23 29.47
C PRO A 112 -2.67 3.28 30.47
N ALA A 113 -2.74 2.45 31.51
CA ALA A 113 -1.64 2.27 32.43
C ALA A 113 -0.38 1.76 31.71
N ALA A 114 0.80 2.04 32.25
CA ALA A 114 2.07 1.61 31.70
C ALA A 114 2.07 0.11 31.39
N GLY A 115 2.50 -0.25 30.18
CA GLY A 115 2.58 -1.64 29.72
C GLY A 115 1.27 -2.28 29.25
N LYS A 116 0.14 -1.57 29.32
CA LYS A 116 -1.15 -2.05 28.80
C LYS A 116 -1.24 -1.96 27.28
N VAL A 117 -0.65 -0.95 26.70
CA VAL A 117 -0.62 -0.73 25.25
C VAL A 117 0.82 -0.52 24.82
N ARG A 118 1.20 -1.12 23.71
CA ARG A 118 2.53 -1.01 23.14
C ARG A 118 2.44 -0.73 21.65
N PHE A 119 3.11 0.31 21.18
CA PHE A 119 3.32 0.60 19.77
C PHE A 119 4.79 0.39 19.46
N TYR A 120 5.07 -0.61 18.63
CA TYR A 120 6.44 -0.98 18.25
C TYR A 120 6.58 -0.91 16.74
N ALA A 121 7.56 -0.14 16.27
CA ALA A 121 7.78 0.12 14.85
C ALA A 121 9.16 -0.36 14.41
N ASN A 122 9.28 -0.73 13.13
CA ASN A 122 10.58 -0.78 12.47
C ASN A 122 11.22 0.62 12.48
N SER A 123 12.55 0.71 12.59
CA SER A 123 13.26 2.00 12.77
C SER A 123 13.36 2.85 11.48
N MET A 124 12.33 2.79 10.62
CA MET A 124 12.20 3.62 9.42
C MET A 124 11.25 4.77 9.68
N GLN A 125 11.54 5.96 9.13
CA GLN A 125 10.69 7.14 9.31
C GLN A 125 9.21 6.82 9.05
N ARG A 126 8.90 6.21 7.89
CA ARG A 126 7.51 5.89 7.50
C ARG A 126 6.78 4.98 8.48
N THR A 127 7.46 4.02 9.09
CA THR A 127 6.85 3.08 10.04
C THR A 127 6.65 3.71 11.41
N ILE A 128 7.61 4.49 11.87
CA ILE A 128 7.49 5.27 13.11
C ILE A 128 6.37 6.31 12.99
N ALA A 129 6.32 7.02 11.86
CA ALA A 129 5.26 8.00 11.60
C ALA A 129 3.88 7.34 11.52
N THR A 130 3.75 6.21 10.79
CA THR A 130 2.49 5.43 10.75
C THR A 130 2.02 5.07 12.16
N ALA A 131 2.90 4.54 13.01
CA ALA A 131 2.55 4.20 14.39
C ALA A 131 2.13 5.43 15.22
N ARG A 132 2.75 6.60 15.00
CA ARG A 132 2.36 7.86 15.66
C ARG A 132 0.97 8.32 15.27
N TYR A 133 0.69 8.36 13.96
CA TYR A 133 -0.62 8.77 13.45
C TYR A 133 -1.72 7.79 13.89
N PHE A 134 -1.47 6.49 13.80
CA PHE A 134 -2.38 5.46 14.30
C PHE A 134 -2.66 5.63 15.79
N SER A 135 -1.62 5.76 16.61
CA SER A 135 -1.79 5.92 18.05
C SER A 135 -2.54 7.20 18.43
N SER A 136 -2.34 8.30 17.68
CA SER A 136 -3.08 9.55 17.90
C SER A 136 -4.58 9.41 17.59
N GLY A 137 -4.94 8.63 16.57
CA GLY A 137 -6.34 8.31 16.28
C GLY A 137 -6.96 7.35 17.28
N MET A 138 -6.18 6.32 17.71
CA MET A 138 -6.65 5.28 18.61
C MET A 138 -6.76 5.75 20.07
N LEU A 139 -5.80 6.52 20.54
CA LEU A 139 -5.68 6.99 21.92
C LEU A 139 -5.39 8.50 21.98
N PRO A 140 -6.34 9.35 21.55
CA PRO A 140 -6.08 10.76 21.28
C PRO A 140 -5.71 11.58 22.52
N VAL A 141 -6.10 11.13 23.72
CA VAL A 141 -5.81 11.82 24.99
C VAL A 141 -4.62 11.22 25.75
N ALA A 142 -4.08 10.10 25.27
CA ALA A 142 -2.97 9.42 25.95
C ALA A 142 -1.62 9.93 25.45
N ASN A 143 -0.66 10.06 26.32
CA ASN A 143 0.73 10.30 25.94
C ASN A 143 1.42 8.96 25.65
N VAL A 144 1.38 8.53 24.39
CA VAL A 144 1.95 7.25 23.95
C VAL A 144 3.31 7.47 23.30
N SER A 145 4.27 6.65 23.66
CA SER A 145 5.57 6.57 22.99
C SER A 145 5.55 5.49 21.91
N ILE A 146 6.23 5.77 20.79
CA ILE A 146 6.47 4.77 19.77
C ILE A 146 7.85 4.17 20.00
N GLU A 147 7.88 2.89 20.29
CA GLU A 147 9.11 2.15 20.51
C GLU A 147 9.73 1.70 19.18
N HIS A 148 11.04 1.76 19.10
CA HIS A 148 11.84 1.14 18.05
C HIS A 148 13.22 0.80 18.61
N GLN A 149 13.82 -0.31 18.17
CA GLN A 149 15.03 -0.84 18.79
C GLN A 149 16.31 -0.27 18.19
N PHE A 150 16.30 0.03 16.89
CA PHE A 150 17.50 0.40 16.13
C PHE A 150 17.55 1.89 15.83
N ALA A 151 18.73 2.38 15.45
CA ALA A 151 18.87 3.75 14.98
C ALA A 151 17.99 4.02 13.72
N PRO A 152 17.60 5.27 13.48
CA PRO A 152 16.82 5.62 12.29
C PRO A 152 17.43 5.08 11.00
N SER A 153 16.59 4.54 10.13
CA SER A 153 16.97 3.91 8.85
C SER A 153 17.68 2.55 8.95
N GLN A 154 17.80 1.98 10.12
CA GLN A 154 18.24 0.60 10.28
C GLN A 154 17.04 -0.34 10.38
N MET A 155 17.10 -1.46 9.62
CA MET A 155 16.03 -2.45 9.65
C MET A 155 16.10 -3.31 10.91
N ASP A 156 14.99 -3.44 11.60
CA ASP A 156 14.85 -4.33 12.74
C ASP A 156 14.63 -5.78 12.25
N PRO A 157 15.43 -6.76 12.74
CA PRO A 157 15.26 -8.16 12.39
C PRO A 157 13.89 -8.75 12.71
N VAL A 158 13.13 -8.17 13.63
CA VAL A 158 11.74 -8.56 13.92
C VAL A 158 10.84 -8.37 12.69
N PHE A 159 11.08 -7.29 11.91
CA PHE A 159 10.32 -7.00 10.69
C PHE A 159 11.05 -7.44 9.42
N THR A 160 12.36 -7.59 9.49
CA THR A 160 13.21 -7.96 8.35
C THR A 160 14.16 -9.07 8.78
N ALA A 161 13.62 -10.30 8.79
CA ALA A 161 14.38 -11.46 9.26
C ALA A 161 15.61 -11.71 8.39
N ALA A 162 16.74 -12.03 9.02
CA ALA A 162 17.91 -12.53 8.32
C ALA A 162 17.70 -14.01 7.98
N PHE A 163 17.89 -14.37 6.72
CA PHE A 163 17.76 -15.76 6.25
C PHE A 163 19.09 -16.52 6.51
N THR A 164 19.36 -16.81 7.78
CA THR A 164 20.60 -17.52 8.20
C THR A 164 20.59 -19.01 7.84
N PHE A 165 19.44 -19.56 7.53
CA PHE A 165 19.21 -20.98 7.20
C PHE A 165 19.25 -21.28 5.70
N MET A 166 19.51 -20.27 4.85
CA MET A 166 19.49 -20.45 3.41
C MET A 166 20.76 -21.19 2.94
N ASN A 167 20.61 -22.46 2.64
CA ASN A 167 21.62 -23.31 2.01
C ASN A 167 21.24 -23.64 0.56
N ASP A 168 22.12 -24.32 -0.17
CA ASP A 168 21.92 -24.66 -1.58
C ASP A 168 20.63 -25.47 -1.83
N ALA A 169 20.30 -26.40 -0.95
CA ALA A 169 19.08 -27.21 -1.07
C ALA A 169 17.82 -26.35 -0.89
N TYR A 170 17.85 -25.40 0.04
CA TYR A 170 16.76 -24.46 0.24
C TYR A 170 16.62 -23.51 -0.95
N GLN A 171 17.73 -22.96 -1.45
CA GLN A 171 17.73 -22.09 -2.65
C GLN A 171 17.18 -22.82 -3.86
N ALA A 172 17.61 -24.08 -4.11
CA ALA A 172 17.09 -24.90 -5.20
C ALA A 172 15.56 -25.11 -5.09
N LYS A 173 15.06 -25.38 -3.88
CA LYS A 173 13.63 -25.54 -3.62
C LYS A 173 12.85 -24.24 -3.83
N VAL A 174 13.36 -23.10 -3.39
CA VAL A 174 12.76 -21.79 -3.62
C VAL A 174 12.68 -21.49 -5.11
N MET A 175 13.77 -21.67 -5.87
CA MET A 175 13.77 -21.48 -7.31
C MET A 175 12.78 -22.40 -8.03
N GLN A 176 12.69 -23.65 -7.61
CA GLN A 176 11.71 -24.60 -8.15
C GLN A 176 10.27 -24.11 -7.92
N GLN A 177 9.96 -23.64 -6.71
CA GLN A 177 8.63 -23.12 -6.36
C GLN A 177 8.29 -21.84 -7.12
N ILE A 178 9.26 -20.93 -7.28
CA ILE A 178 9.08 -19.71 -8.06
C ILE A 178 8.84 -20.07 -9.54
N ALA A 179 9.66 -20.94 -10.12
CA ALA A 179 9.50 -21.37 -11.50
C ALA A 179 8.14 -22.06 -11.73
N ALA A 180 7.66 -22.84 -10.76
CA ALA A 180 6.35 -23.50 -10.84
C ALA A 180 5.18 -22.52 -10.97
N LYS A 181 5.29 -21.30 -10.44
CA LYS A 181 4.27 -20.24 -10.62
C LYS A 181 4.08 -19.84 -12.08
N GLY A 182 5.10 -19.95 -12.91
CA GLY A 182 5.02 -19.73 -14.35
C GLY A 182 4.56 -20.95 -15.16
N GLY A 183 4.15 -22.02 -14.47
CA GLY A 183 3.66 -23.25 -15.10
C GLY A 183 4.74 -23.95 -15.92
N LYS A 184 4.36 -24.47 -17.10
CA LYS A 184 5.29 -25.21 -18.00
C LYS A 184 6.45 -24.38 -18.52
N ASN A 185 6.30 -23.06 -18.53
CA ASN A 185 7.29 -22.13 -19.06
C ASN A 185 8.25 -21.57 -17.98
N GLY A 186 8.12 -22.00 -16.72
CA GLY A 186 8.98 -21.55 -15.63
C GLY A 186 8.97 -20.01 -15.47
N LEU A 187 10.13 -19.39 -15.29
CA LEU A 187 10.24 -17.93 -15.13
C LEU A 187 9.67 -17.15 -16.32
N ARG A 188 9.81 -17.68 -17.56
CA ARG A 188 9.21 -17.06 -18.74
C ARG A 188 7.68 -17.01 -18.66
N GLY A 189 7.06 -18.01 -18.04
CA GLY A 189 5.61 -18.03 -17.82
C GLY A 189 5.14 -16.92 -16.88
N ILE A 190 5.95 -16.56 -15.88
CA ILE A 190 5.69 -15.40 -15.02
C ILE A 190 5.71 -14.11 -15.86
N GLY A 191 6.76 -13.92 -16.66
CA GLY A 191 6.88 -12.76 -17.55
C GLY A 191 5.74 -12.65 -18.55
N SER A 192 5.41 -13.77 -19.20
CA SER A 192 4.27 -13.80 -20.15
C SER A 192 2.95 -13.43 -19.48
N GLY A 193 2.76 -13.81 -18.21
CA GLY A 193 1.60 -13.45 -17.41
C GLY A 193 1.53 -11.95 -17.04
N LEU A 194 2.63 -11.21 -17.19
CA LEU A 194 2.73 -9.78 -16.97
C LEU A 194 2.74 -8.93 -18.25
N ALA A 195 2.56 -9.54 -19.42
CA ALA A 195 2.64 -8.85 -20.70
C ALA A 195 1.65 -7.68 -20.82
N ASP A 196 0.43 -7.85 -20.34
CA ASP A 196 -0.60 -6.81 -20.34
C ASP A 196 -0.25 -5.67 -19.35
N SER A 197 0.23 -6.03 -18.17
CA SER A 197 0.73 -5.06 -17.18
C SER A 197 1.89 -4.23 -17.76
N TYR A 198 2.82 -4.86 -18.45
CA TYR A 198 3.96 -4.18 -19.06
C TYR A 198 3.51 -3.19 -20.15
N ARG A 199 2.62 -3.62 -21.05
CA ARG A 199 2.07 -2.72 -22.08
C ARG A 199 1.32 -1.54 -21.47
N LEU A 200 0.53 -1.78 -20.43
CA LEU A 200 -0.23 -0.73 -19.78
C LEU A 200 0.68 0.24 -19.01
N LEU A 201 1.72 -0.25 -18.33
CA LEU A 201 2.75 0.59 -17.71
C LEU A 201 3.47 1.45 -18.74
N GLU A 202 3.88 0.86 -19.87
CA GLU A 202 4.55 1.59 -20.95
C GLU A 202 3.65 2.69 -21.55
N HIS A 203 2.38 2.38 -21.74
CA HIS A 203 1.39 3.33 -22.23
C HIS A 203 1.16 4.46 -21.21
N THR A 204 0.85 4.14 -19.96
CA THR A 204 0.53 5.13 -18.91
C THR A 204 1.71 6.06 -18.62
N LEU A 205 2.93 5.54 -18.69
CA LEU A 205 4.15 6.31 -18.44
C LEU A 205 4.68 7.02 -19.69
N ASP A 206 4.09 6.81 -20.88
CA ASP A 206 4.61 7.29 -22.15
C ASP A 206 6.11 7.00 -22.33
N ILE A 207 6.52 5.76 -21.99
CA ILE A 207 7.93 5.35 -21.93
C ILE A 207 8.67 5.63 -23.23
N SER A 208 8.01 5.49 -24.37
CA SER A 208 8.59 5.75 -25.71
C SER A 208 9.13 7.20 -25.87
N GLN A 209 8.62 8.15 -25.06
CA GLN A 209 9.01 9.54 -25.06
C GLN A 209 9.95 9.89 -23.88
N SER A 210 10.31 8.91 -23.06
CA SER A 210 11.13 9.10 -21.87
C SER A 210 12.64 9.16 -22.17
N GLU A 211 13.41 9.66 -21.20
CA GLU A 211 14.88 9.73 -21.30
C GLU A 211 15.57 8.36 -21.36
N VAL A 212 14.91 7.29 -20.92
CA VAL A 212 15.50 5.95 -20.92
C VAL A 212 15.49 5.32 -22.30
N VAL A 213 14.57 5.71 -23.18
CA VAL A 213 14.52 5.26 -24.55
C VAL A 213 15.63 5.92 -25.35
N GLY A 214 16.58 5.13 -25.82
CA GLY A 214 17.76 5.62 -26.53
C GLY A 214 18.99 5.82 -25.65
N SER A 215 18.87 5.95 -24.33
CA SER A 215 20.01 5.96 -23.41
C SER A 215 20.20 4.55 -22.83
N LYS A 216 21.24 3.83 -23.24
CA LYS A 216 21.62 2.49 -22.75
C LYS A 216 20.74 1.29 -23.19
N GLY A 217 20.00 1.42 -24.30
CA GLY A 217 19.37 0.24 -24.92
C GLY A 217 18.11 -0.27 -24.22
N PHE A 218 17.45 0.55 -23.38
CA PHE A 218 16.12 0.20 -22.88
C PHE A 218 15.13 0.22 -24.06
N LYS A 219 14.53 -0.92 -24.33
CA LYS A 219 13.59 -1.12 -25.46
C LYS A 219 12.15 -1.34 -25.00
N GLY A 220 11.85 -1.05 -23.75
CA GLY A 220 10.59 -1.41 -23.10
C GLY A 220 10.76 -2.55 -22.11
N PHE A 221 9.68 -2.94 -21.47
CA PHE A 221 9.67 -4.09 -20.57
C PHE A 221 9.68 -5.40 -21.37
N CYS A 222 10.62 -6.29 -21.04
CA CYS A 222 10.76 -7.58 -21.68
C CYS A 222 10.22 -8.69 -20.79
N THR A 223 9.35 -9.53 -21.34
CA THR A 223 8.78 -10.68 -20.62
C THR A 223 9.76 -11.84 -20.44
N ASP A 224 10.82 -11.89 -21.26
CA ASP A 224 11.77 -13.00 -21.29
C ASP A 224 13.03 -12.76 -20.46
N ASP A 225 13.22 -11.56 -19.90
CA ASP A 225 14.44 -11.17 -19.18
C ASP A 225 14.33 -11.29 -17.65
N ILE A 226 13.34 -12.00 -17.14
CA ILE A 226 13.17 -12.19 -15.71
C ILE A 226 14.36 -12.92 -15.13
N ALA A 227 15.03 -12.28 -14.18
CA ALA A 227 16.10 -12.87 -13.40
C ALA A 227 15.79 -12.70 -11.91
N ILE A 228 15.96 -13.79 -11.16
CA ILE A 228 15.80 -13.84 -9.71
C ILE A 228 17.14 -14.24 -9.13
N VAL A 229 17.58 -13.48 -8.14
CA VAL A 229 18.85 -13.70 -7.45
C VAL A 229 18.58 -14.19 -6.04
N LEU A 230 19.24 -15.30 -5.69
CA LEU A 230 19.28 -15.86 -4.34
C LEU A 230 20.72 -15.74 -3.85
N GLU A 231 20.91 -14.99 -2.79
CA GLU A 231 22.19 -14.86 -2.10
C GLU A 231 22.06 -15.36 -0.67
N ASN A 232 23.15 -15.93 -0.14
CA ASN A 232 23.17 -16.36 1.25
C ASN A 232 22.86 -15.18 2.19
N HIS A 233 22.01 -15.43 3.18
CA HIS A 233 21.59 -14.46 4.19
C HIS A 233 20.79 -13.24 3.67
N LYS A 234 20.35 -13.24 2.41
CA LYS A 234 19.51 -12.18 1.84
C LYS A 234 18.16 -12.72 1.37
N MET A 235 17.17 -11.87 1.36
CA MET A 235 15.91 -12.18 0.69
C MET A 235 16.13 -12.32 -0.81
N PRO A 236 15.41 -13.24 -1.48
CA PRO A 236 15.36 -13.26 -2.94
C PRO A 236 15.01 -11.88 -3.49
N TYR A 237 15.63 -11.50 -4.58
CA TYR A 237 15.30 -10.27 -5.28
C TYR A 237 15.30 -10.44 -6.79
N VAL A 238 14.52 -9.59 -7.45
CA VAL A 238 14.38 -9.62 -8.91
C VAL A 238 15.26 -8.57 -9.59
N LEU A 239 15.61 -8.83 -10.83
CA LEU A 239 16.40 -7.92 -11.68
C LEU A 239 15.65 -7.58 -12.98
N ASN A 240 16.26 -6.74 -13.81
CA ASN A 240 15.87 -6.39 -15.16
C ASN A 240 14.47 -5.76 -15.24
N SER A 241 13.70 -6.09 -16.28
CA SER A 241 12.39 -5.51 -16.56
C SER A 241 11.41 -5.66 -15.40
N LEU A 242 11.39 -6.83 -14.74
CA LEU A 242 10.49 -7.05 -13.62
C LEU A 242 10.79 -6.11 -12.45
N LYS A 243 12.07 -5.90 -12.10
CA LYS A 243 12.46 -4.94 -11.06
C LYS A 243 12.00 -3.52 -11.38
N THR A 244 12.19 -3.11 -12.63
CA THR A 244 11.79 -1.77 -13.08
C THR A 244 10.27 -1.63 -13.11
N ALA A 245 9.56 -2.64 -13.59
CA ALA A 245 8.10 -2.67 -13.62
C ALA A 245 7.49 -2.65 -12.20
N ILE A 246 8.08 -3.36 -11.24
CA ILE A 246 7.67 -3.31 -9.83
C ILE A 246 7.81 -1.88 -9.29
N SER A 247 8.93 -1.22 -9.57
CA SER A 247 9.16 0.15 -9.10
C SER A 247 8.20 1.15 -9.76
N ALA A 248 7.93 1.01 -11.03
CA ALA A 248 6.99 1.84 -11.78
C ALA A 248 5.54 1.63 -11.31
N SER A 249 5.14 0.38 -11.15
CA SER A 249 3.85 -0.01 -10.59
C SER A 249 3.64 0.54 -9.18
N ASP A 250 4.63 0.38 -8.28
CA ASP A 250 4.57 0.92 -6.92
C ASP A 250 4.39 2.45 -6.94
N ALA A 251 5.15 3.16 -7.78
CA ALA A 251 5.07 4.61 -7.88
C ALA A 251 3.71 5.09 -8.42
N LEU A 252 3.17 4.45 -9.47
CA LEU A 252 1.85 4.80 -10.02
C LEU A 252 0.73 4.53 -9.01
N VAL A 253 0.76 3.39 -8.33
CA VAL A 253 -0.22 3.05 -7.30
C VAL A 253 -0.14 4.04 -6.12
N LEU A 254 1.05 4.42 -5.69
CA LEU A 254 1.22 5.44 -4.67
C LEU A 254 0.67 6.80 -5.13
N GLN A 255 0.95 7.20 -6.38
CA GLN A 255 0.41 8.43 -6.97
C GLN A 255 -1.12 8.39 -7.08
N TYR A 256 -1.71 7.25 -7.46
CA TYR A 256 -3.17 7.07 -7.48
C TYR A 256 -3.82 7.34 -6.12
N TYR A 257 -3.18 6.91 -5.04
CA TYR A 257 -3.71 7.15 -3.70
C TYR A 257 -3.39 8.55 -3.16
N GLU A 258 -2.31 9.18 -3.60
CA GLU A 258 -1.92 10.53 -3.16
C GLU A 258 -2.71 11.61 -3.90
N GLU A 259 -2.93 11.44 -5.22
CA GLU A 259 -3.71 12.36 -6.05
C GLU A 259 -5.21 12.12 -5.86
N GLU A 260 -6.02 13.18 -5.93
CA GLU A 260 -7.47 13.09 -5.83
C GLU A 260 -8.13 12.73 -7.15
N ASP A 261 -7.51 13.11 -8.26
CA ASP A 261 -7.99 12.92 -9.62
C ASP A 261 -7.26 11.72 -10.26
N PRO A 262 -7.95 10.59 -10.50
CA PRO A 262 -7.32 9.40 -11.07
C PRO A 262 -6.75 9.63 -12.49
N VAL A 263 -7.31 10.57 -13.28
CA VAL A 263 -6.79 10.91 -14.60
C VAL A 263 -5.45 11.64 -14.48
N LYS A 264 -5.31 12.54 -13.51
CA LYS A 264 -4.01 13.17 -13.21
C LYS A 264 -3.00 12.17 -12.65
N ALA A 265 -3.46 11.24 -11.83
CA ALA A 265 -2.62 10.16 -11.31
C ALA A 265 -2.04 9.29 -12.45
N ALA A 266 -2.74 9.18 -13.56
CA ALA A 266 -2.33 8.48 -14.78
C ALA A 266 -1.77 9.43 -15.86
N PHE A 267 -1.29 10.61 -15.50
CA PHE A 267 -0.68 11.60 -16.42
C PHE A 267 -1.60 12.03 -17.58
N GLY A 268 -2.91 12.00 -17.37
CA GLY A 268 -3.91 12.38 -18.37
C GLY A 268 -4.56 11.19 -19.09
N HIS A 269 -4.13 9.98 -18.82
CA HIS A 269 -4.78 8.78 -19.35
C HIS A 269 -6.03 8.44 -18.53
N ASP A 270 -7.13 8.15 -19.21
CA ASP A 270 -8.38 7.71 -18.58
C ASP A 270 -8.35 6.18 -18.41
N LEU A 271 -7.95 5.75 -17.21
CA LEU A 271 -7.79 4.35 -16.87
C LEU A 271 -9.00 3.82 -16.10
N THR A 272 -9.44 2.62 -16.46
CA THR A 272 -10.48 1.90 -15.71
C THR A 272 -9.94 1.32 -14.40
N ILE A 273 -10.83 0.88 -13.53
CA ILE A 273 -10.45 0.15 -12.31
C ILE A 273 -9.68 -1.13 -12.65
N GLU A 274 -10.05 -1.80 -13.74
CA GLU A 274 -9.37 -2.99 -14.24
C GLU A 274 -7.95 -2.69 -14.70
N ASP A 275 -7.74 -1.55 -15.36
CA ASP A 275 -6.40 -1.09 -15.74
C ASP A 275 -5.53 -0.81 -14.51
N TRP A 276 -6.06 -0.17 -13.48
CA TRP A 276 -5.34 0.04 -12.22
C TRP A 276 -5.00 -1.26 -11.49
N LYS A 277 -5.88 -2.25 -11.54
CA LYS A 277 -5.57 -3.60 -11.04
C LYS A 277 -4.46 -4.26 -11.86
N GLU A 278 -4.49 -4.08 -13.18
CA GLU A 278 -3.45 -4.62 -14.06
C GLU A 278 -2.09 -3.94 -13.80
N ILE A 279 -2.08 -2.61 -13.62
CA ILE A 279 -0.88 -1.85 -13.23
C ILE A 279 -0.30 -2.33 -11.90
N SER A 280 -1.12 -2.76 -10.95
CA SER A 280 -0.63 -3.22 -9.64
C SER A 280 0.02 -4.60 -9.65
N LYS A 281 -0.30 -5.45 -10.63
CA LYS A 281 0.17 -6.86 -10.68
C LYS A 281 1.69 -7.05 -10.57
N PRO A 282 2.56 -6.28 -11.25
CA PRO A 282 4.01 -6.46 -11.08
C PRO A 282 4.47 -6.29 -9.65
N LYS A 283 3.91 -5.32 -8.92
CA LYS A 283 4.21 -5.06 -7.51
C LYS A 283 3.64 -6.15 -6.59
N ASP A 284 2.45 -6.67 -6.91
CA ASP A 284 1.75 -7.65 -6.06
C ASP A 284 2.25 -9.09 -6.27
N ASN A 285 2.92 -9.36 -7.39
CA ASN A 285 3.46 -10.67 -7.76
C ASN A 285 4.99 -10.74 -7.72
N GLY A 286 5.67 -9.63 -7.37
CA GLY A 286 7.13 -9.49 -7.33
C GLY A 286 7.78 -9.87 -5.99
#